data_e925c93b3b42ef91ba85660b3e2066ec
#
_entry.id   e925c93b3b42ef91ba85660b3e2066ec
#
_cell.length_a   1.000
_cell.length_b   1.000
_cell.length_c   1.000
_cell.angle_alpha   90.00
_cell.angle_beta   90.00
_cell.angle_gamma   90.00
#
_symmetry.space_group_name_H-M   'P 1'
#
loop_
_entity.id
_entity.type
_entity.pdbx_description
1 polymer ?
#
loop_
_entity_poly.entity_id
_entity_poly.type
_entity_poly.pdbx_seq_one_letter_code
_entity_poly.pdbx_strand_id
1 'polypeptide(L)'
;AFIMIKSDFHVHTSFSTDSDTPAREQIEALINKGITEICITDHHDIGYTAMEKADVNTSESTNTNIESRPFRINPFAYYEAILGLIPEYSDRARISIGVELGLRTDYHHSIEDFAEVCAWDFIIGSTHVVNGLDPYYPQYWEGKSKQQGIMEYYDATLANIRKLDCFDVYGHIDYIVRYAPNQRENYSILDYKDIIDEILKLLIQNGKGIECNTADRKSVV
;
A
#
# COMPACT_ATOMS: atom_id res chain seq x y z
N ALA A 1 -29.54 11.76 3.11
CA ALA A 1 -28.36 12.32 3.78
C ALA A 1 -27.14 11.79 3.05
N PHE A 2 -26.34 12.67 2.48
CA PHE A 2 -25.03 12.28 1.94
C PHE A 2 -24.12 11.96 3.14
N ILE A 3 -23.58 10.74 3.19
CA ILE A 3 -22.55 10.41 4.15
C ILE A 3 -21.28 11.14 3.66
N MET A 4 -20.87 12.17 4.39
CA MET A 4 -19.56 12.79 4.14
C MET A 4 -18.49 11.89 4.78
N ILE A 5 -17.55 11.41 3.98
CA ILE A 5 -16.33 10.76 4.46
C ILE A 5 -15.54 11.83 5.20
N LYS A 6 -15.13 11.54 6.44
CA LYS A 6 -14.38 12.47 7.29
C LYS A 6 -12.97 11.99 7.59
N SER A 7 -12.65 10.76 7.23
CA SER A 7 -11.34 10.14 7.48
C SER A 7 -10.74 9.57 6.21
N ASP A 8 -9.43 9.71 6.07
CA ASP A 8 -8.63 9.05 5.05
C ASP A 8 -7.36 8.53 5.71
N PHE A 9 -7.18 7.21 5.68
CA PHE A 9 -6.08 6.52 6.35
C PHE A 9 -5.16 5.81 5.37
N HIS A 10 -5.30 6.10 4.06
CA HIS A 10 -4.40 5.60 3.04
C HIS A 10 -3.96 6.75 2.13
N VAL A 11 -2.95 7.47 2.59
CA VAL A 11 -2.51 8.74 1.99
C VAL A 11 -1.01 8.71 1.77
N HIS A 12 -0.60 8.88 0.50
CA HIS A 12 0.80 8.92 0.09
C HIS A 12 1.25 10.35 -0.18
N THR A 13 2.50 10.60 0.13
CA THR A 13 3.16 11.90 -0.06
C THR A 13 4.44 11.73 -0.87
N SER A 14 5.22 12.78 -1.02
CA SER A 14 6.52 12.72 -1.69
C SER A 14 7.59 11.86 -0.97
N PHE A 15 7.25 11.22 0.15
CA PHE A 15 8.07 10.17 0.74
C PHE A 15 7.89 8.82 0.03
N SER A 16 6.73 8.58 -0.60
CA SER A 16 6.49 7.44 -1.49
C SER A 16 6.97 7.73 -2.91
N THR A 17 7.34 6.67 -3.65
CA THR A 17 7.78 6.82 -5.05
C THR A 17 6.63 7.08 -6.02
N ASP A 18 5.42 6.75 -5.64
CA ASP A 18 4.20 6.88 -6.43
C ASP A 18 3.50 8.25 -6.25
N SER A 19 4.06 9.13 -5.41
CA SER A 19 3.52 10.48 -5.18
C SER A 19 4.62 11.55 -5.19
N ASP A 20 4.38 12.66 -5.88
CA ASP A 20 5.25 13.85 -5.85
C ASP A 20 4.72 14.97 -4.95
N THR A 21 3.55 14.75 -4.32
CA THR A 21 2.89 15.78 -3.51
C THR A 21 3.50 15.86 -2.12
N PRO A 22 4.06 17.00 -1.71
CA PRO A 22 4.55 17.19 -0.35
C PRO A 22 3.46 16.94 0.70
N ALA A 23 3.83 16.36 1.86
CA ALA A 23 2.88 16.03 2.92
C ALA A 23 1.98 17.20 3.32
N ARG A 24 2.54 18.42 3.41
CA ARG A 24 1.78 19.63 3.71
C ARG A 24 0.68 19.92 2.69
N GLU A 25 0.99 19.83 1.40
CA GLU A 25 0.03 20.06 0.32
C GLU A 25 -1.06 18.99 0.30
N GLN A 26 -0.69 17.74 0.59
CA GLN A 26 -1.62 16.62 0.67
C GLN A 26 -2.62 16.81 1.83
N ILE A 27 -2.13 17.18 3.02
CA ILE A 27 -2.96 17.49 4.19
C ILE A 27 -3.93 18.65 3.88
N GLU A 28 -3.44 19.75 3.31
CA GLU A 28 -4.28 20.89 2.94
C GLU A 28 -5.37 20.50 1.91
N ALA A 29 -5.01 19.69 0.92
CA ALA A 29 -5.97 19.22 -0.09
C ALA A 29 -7.08 18.36 0.51
N LEU A 30 -6.76 17.50 1.49
CA LEU A 30 -7.72 16.67 2.20
C LEU A 30 -8.62 17.50 3.12
N ILE A 31 -8.07 18.43 3.89
CA ILE A 31 -8.84 19.36 4.73
C ILE A 31 -9.83 20.17 3.87
N ASN A 32 -9.39 20.67 2.72
CA ASN A 32 -10.26 21.41 1.79
C ASN A 32 -11.41 20.56 1.21
N LYS A 33 -11.26 19.22 1.21
CA LYS A 33 -12.34 18.26 0.87
C LYS A 33 -13.23 17.89 2.06
N GLY A 34 -12.97 18.44 3.25
CA GLY A 34 -13.74 18.19 4.47
C GLY A 34 -13.30 16.95 5.25
N ILE A 35 -12.12 16.40 4.94
CA ILE A 35 -11.50 15.33 5.73
C ILE A 35 -10.89 15.96 7.00
N THR A 36 -11.18 15.38 8.15
CA THR A 36 -10.74 15.88 9.46
C THR A 36 -9.93 14.87 10.27
N GLU A 37 -9.84 13.64 9.78
CA GLU A 37 -8.97 12.60 10.34
C GLU A 37 -8.13 12.03 9.20
N ILE A 38 -6.82 12.26 9.25
CA ILE A 38 -5.88 11.93 8.17
C ILE A 38 -4.75 11.10 8.76
N CYS A 39 -4.47 9.95 8.19
CA CYS A 39 -3.26 9.19 8.47
C CYS A 39 -2.38 9.19 7.22
N ILE A 40 -1.16 9.69 7.35
CA ILE A 40 -0.16 9.61 6.27
C ILE A 40 0.48 8.22 6.34
N THR A 41 0.45 7.47 5.22
CA THR A 41 0.80 6.06 5.15
C THR A 41 1.64 5.77 3.90
N ASP A 42 2.79 6.43 3.82
CA ASP A 42 3.71 6.23 2.70
C ASP A 42 4.26 4.80 2.62
N HIS A 43 4.62 4.36 1.43
CA HIS A 43 5.09 3.01 1.15
C HIS A 43 6.41 2.64 1.81
N HIS A 44 6.48 1.42 2.34
CA HIS A 44 7.73 0.74 2.65
C HIS A 44 7.70 -0.71 2.14
N ASP A 45 8.29 -0.93 0.96
CA ASP A 45 8.32 -2.22 0.27
C ASP A 45 9.76 -2.76 0.20
N ILE A 46 10.06 -3.80 0.99
CA ILE A 46 11.37 -4.43 1.04
C ILE A 46 11.51 -5.46 -0.11
N GLY A 47 12.65 -5.43 -0.79
CA GLY A 47 12.96 -6.43 -1.82
C GLY A 47 12.25 -6.20 -3.15
N TYR A 48 11.98 -4.97 -3.49
CA TYR A 48 11.42 -4.55 -4.78
C TYR A 48 12.52 -4.64 -5.87
N THR A 49 12.88 -5.87 -6.30
CA THR A 49 14.12 -6.19 -7.02
C THR A 49 14.20 -5.65 -8.46
N ALA A 50 13.08 -5.32 -9.10
CA ALA A 50 13.11 -4.78 -10.45
C ALA A 50 13.80 -3.41 -10.52
N MET A 51 13.79 -2.65 -9.43
CA MET A 51 14.38 -1.31 -9.33
C MET A 51 15.71 -1.29 -8.57
N GLU A 52 15.95 -2.18 -7.62
CA GLU A 52 17.23 -2.25 -6.89
C GLU A 52 18.42 -2.59 -7.81
N LYS A 53 18.19 -3.28 -8.93
CA LYS A 53 19.24 -3.59 -9.93
C LYS A 53 19.60 -2.41 -10.84
N ALA A 54 18.75 -1.41 -10.97
CA ALA A 54 19.05 -0.21 -11.75
C ALA A 54 19.98 0.74 -10.99
N ASP A 55 19.92 0.79 -9.65
CA ASP A 55 20.71 1.70 -8.84
C ASP A 55 22.18 1.30 -8.65
N VAL A 56 22.55 0.03 -8.90
CA VAL A 56 23.90 -0.48 -8.63
C VAL A 56 24.90 -0.14 -9.77
N ASN A 57 24.45 0.30 -10.93
CA ASN A 57 25.31 0.48 -12.12
C ASN A 57 25.37 1.88 -12.73
N THR A 58 24.79 2.93 -12.13
CA THR A 58 24.88 4.29 -12.67
C THR A 58 25.36 5.30 -11.65
N SER A 59 26.68 5.40 -11.53
CA SER A 59 27.37 6.55 -10.93
C SER A 59 27.43 7.74 -11.91
N GLU A 60 26.35 8.14 -12.53
CA GLU A 60 26.20 9.42 -13.25
C GLU A 60 24.85 9.45 -13.98
N SER A 61 23.83 10.01 -13.36
CA SER A 61 22.72 10.59 -14.11
C SER A 61 21.90 11.51 -13.22
N THR A 62 21.94 12.81 -13.55
CA THR A 62 21.15 13.89 -12.96
C THR A 62 19.72 13.96 -13.55
N ASN A 63 19.09 12.83 -13.86
CA ASN A 63 17.70 12.76 -14.27
C ASN A 63 17.00 11.76 -13.34
N THR A 64 16.42 12.28 -12.26
CA THR A 64 15.57 11.53 -11.34
C THR A 64 14.23 11.24 -12.01
N ASN A 65 14.18 10.21 -12.85
CA ASN A 65 12.91 9.61 -13.22
C ASN A 65 12.30 8.96 -11.97
N ILE A 66 11.02 9.21 -11.72
CA ILE A 66 10.24 8.65 -10.60
C ILE A 66 10.40 7.13 -10.49
N GLU A 67 10.58 6.43 -11.61
CA GLU A 67 10.75 4.97 -11.72
C GLU A 67 12.03 4.41 -11.07
N SER A 68 12.97 5.25 -10.61
CA SER A 68 14.25 4.81 -10.02
C SER A 68 14.35 4.96 -8.50
N ARG A 69 13.34 5.49 -7.83
CA ARG A 69 13.37 5.63 -6.36
C ARG A 69 13.02 4.30 -5.69
N PRO A 70 13.77 3.85 -4.68
CA PRO A 70 13.40 2.66 -3.93
C PRO A 70 12.10 2.91 -3.14
N PHE A 71 11.19 1.94 -3.13
CA PHE A 71 9.97 1.97 -2.30
C PHE A 71 10.30 1.78 -0.81
N ARG A 72 11.25 2.56 -0.29
CA ARG A 72 11.70 2.47 1.10
C ARG A 72 11.85 3.86 1.68
N ILE A 73 11.06 4.14 2.70
CA ILE A 73 11.25 5.35 3.51
C ILE A 73 12.37 5.16 4.54
N ASN A 74 13.07 6.24 4.87
CA ASN A 74 13.83 6.30 6.11
C ASN A 74 12.86 6.56 7.26
N PRO A 75 12.63 5.60 8.19
CA PRO A 75 11.54 5.69 9.16
C PRO A 75 11.66 6.89 10.08
N PHE A 76 12.88 7.22 10.53
CA PHE A 76 13.08 8.33 11.46
C PHE A 76 12.87 9.68 10.80
N ALA A 77 13.44 9.88 9.60
CA ALA A 77 13.27 11.14 8.86
C ALA A 77 11.81 11.36 8.46
N TYR A 78 11.11 10.30 8.04
CA TYR A 78 9.70 10.32 7.73
C TYR A 78 8.85 10.66 8.96
N TYR A 79 9.06 9.91 10.04
CA TYR A 79 8.32 10.08 11.30
C TYR A 79 8.47 11.51 11.84
N GLU A 80 9.71 12.03 11.92
CA GLU A 80 9.99 13.39 12.39
C GLU A 80 9.35 14.46 11.48
N ALA A 81 9.38 14.25 10.16
CA ALA A 81 8.81 15.20 9.22
C ALA A 81 7.28 15.33 9.40
N ILE A 82 6.57 14.19 9.53
CA ILE A 82 5.11 14.23 9.74
C ILE A 82 4.78 14.72 11.16
N LEU A 83 5.52 14.27 12.18
CA LEU A 83 5.35 14.72 13.57
C LEU A 83 5.46 16.25 13.68
N GLY A 84 6.40 16.85 12.95
CA GLY A 84 6.59 18.30 12.90
C GLY A 84 5.40 19.07 12.31
N LEU A 85 4.56 18.42 11.50
CA LEU A 85 3.37 19.05 10.89
C LEU A 85 2.15 19.02 11.82
N ILE A 86 2.04 18.03 12.72
CA ILE A 86 0.84 17.81 13.56
C ILE A 86 0.39 19.09 14.30
N PRO A 87 1.26 19.86 14.97
CA PRO A 87 0.85 21.06 15.69
C PRO A 87 0.21 22.13 14.80
N GLU A 88 0.63 22.21 13.55
CA GLU A 88 0.14 23.22 12.59
C GLU A 88 -1.31 23.02 12.17
N TYR A 89 -1.81 21.77 12.29
CA TYR A 89 -3.15 21.37 11.85
C TYR A 89 -4.10 21.01 12.98
N SER A 90 -3.65 21.09 14.22
CA SER A 90 -4.37 20.59 15.41
C SER A 90 -5.76 21.21 15.62
N ASP A 91 -6.01 22.40 15.09
CA ASP A 91 -7.29 23.10 15.13
C ASP A 91 -8.23 22.74 13.96
N ARG A 92 -7.73 22.08 12.91
CA ARG A 92 -8.47 21.78 11.67
C ARG A 92 -8.64 20.29 11.40
N ALA A 93 -7.66 19.49 11.74
CA ALA A 93 -7.67 18.05 11.51
C ALA A 93 -6.80 17.31 12.53
N ARG A 94 -7.14 16.06 12.79
CA ARG A 94 -6.29 15.10 13.47
C ARG A 94 -5.38 14.43 12.45
N ILE A 95 -4.08 14.61 12.60
CA ILE A 95 -3.06 13.97 11.76
C ILE A 95 -2.45 12.81 12.55
N SER A 96 -2.38 11.64 11.94
CA SER A 96 -1.74 10.43 12.45
C SER A 96 -0.58 10.02 11.54
N ILE A 97 0.40 9.32 12.10
CA ILE A 97 1.60 8.85 11.39
C ILE A 97 1.49 7.34 11.22
N GLY A 98 1.32 6.89 10.01
CA GLY A 98 1.26 5.48 9.68
C GLY A 98 2.27 5.09 8.60
N VAL A 99 2.12 3.89 8.11
CA VAL A 99 2.92 3.34 7.01
C VAL A 99 2.11 2.30 6.24
N GLU A 100 2.32 2.19 4.94
CA GLU A 100 1.88 1.05 4.15
C GLU A 100 3.06 0.10 3.94
N LEU A 101 2.97 -1.11 4.51
CA LEU A 101 3.99 -2.14 4.42
C LEU A 101 3.68 -3.11 3.27
N GLY A 102 4.60 -3.24 2.34
CA GLY A 102 4.57 -4.32 1.36
C GLY A 102 4.93 -5.65 2.03
N LEU A 103 3.92 -6.48 2.27
CA LEU A 103 4.08 -7.76 2.97
C LEU A 103 4.66 -8.82 2.03
N ARG A 104 5.69 -9.52 2.53
CA ARG A 104 6.35 -10.63 1.85
C ARG A 104 6.89 -11.65 2.86
N THR A 105 6.55 -12.91 2.66
CA THR A 105 6.97 -13.98 3.57
C THR A 105 8.49 -14.19 3.60
N ASP A 106 9.21 -13.92 2.50
CA ASP A 106 10.66 -14.05 2.39
C ASP A 106 11.44 -12.91 3.08
N TYR A 107 10.78 -11.80 3.42
CA TYR A 107 11.33 -10.66 4.16
C TYR A 107 10.67 -10.42 5.51
N HIS A 108 9.93 -11.41 6.04
CA HIS A 108 9.09 -11.22 7.22
C HIS A 108 9.82 -10.60 8.43
N HIS A 109 11.03 -11.06 8.77
CA HIS A 109 11.78 -10.48 9.89
C HIS A 109 12.09 -9.00 9.69
N SER A 110 12.55 -8.61 8.50
CA SER A 110 12.84 -7.20 8.21
C SER A 110 11.59 -6.32 8.21
N ILE A 111 10.43 -6.88 7.84
CA ILE A 111 9.14 -6.18 7.88
C ILE A 111 8.67 -6.03 9.33
N GLU A 112 8.79 -7.07 10.15
CA GLU A 112 8.48 -7.04 11.58
C GLU A 112 9.38 -6.03 12.31
N ASP A 113 10.70 -6.06 12.07
CA ASP A 113 11.67 -5.10 12.62
C ASP A 113 11.30 -3.65 12.24
N PHE A 114 10.88 -3.42 10.98
CA PHE A 114 10.47 -2.09 10.54
C PHE A 114 9.15 -1.65 11.19
N ALA A 115 8.21 -2.55 11.38
CA ALA A 115 6.93 -2.23 12.06
C ALA A 115 7.14 -1.77 13.51
N GLU A 116 8.23 -2.20 14.16
CA GLU A 116 8.56 -1.85 15.54
C GLU A 116 9.51 -0.64 15.67
N VAL A 117 10.08 -0.13 14.56
CA VAL A 117 11.15 0.88 14.61
C VAL A 117 10.67 2.26 15.05
N CYS A 118 9.39 2.58 14.86
CA CYS A 118 8.74 3.81 15.30
C CYS A 118 7.40 3.50 15.96
N ALA A 119 6.85 4.45 16.71
CA ALA A 119 5.53 4.36 17.31
C ALA A 119 4.45 4.74 16.26
N TRP A 120 4.25 3.89 15.26
CA TRP A 120 3.22 4.10 14.24
C TRP A 120 1.84 4.16 14.87
N ASP A 121 1.01 5.13 14.46
CA ASP A 121 -0.40 5.20 14.85
C ASP A 121 -1.26 4.18 14.09
N PHE A 122 -0.82 3.79 12.88
CA PHE A 122 -1.57 2.89 12.01
C PHE A 122 -0.66 2.25 10.95
N ILE A 123 -0.87 0.96 10.73
CA ILE A 123 -0.10 0.19 9.75
C ILE A 123 -1.06 -0.50 8.78
N ILE A 124 -0.91 -0.24 7.49
CA ILE A 124 -1.55 -0.97 6.41
C ILE A 124 -0.61 -2.08 5.97
N GLY A 125 -1.09 -3.32 5.91
CA GLY A 125 -0.36 -4.42 5.28
C GLY A 125 -0.91 -4.69 3.89
N SER A 126 -0.07 -4.70 2.86
CA SER A 126 -0.50 -4.87 1.47
C SER A 126 0.37 -5.90 0.73
N THR A 127 -0.20 -6.57 -0.27
CA THR A 127 0.58 -7.40 -1.20
C THR A 127 0.84 -6.61 -2.48
N HIS A 128 2.09 -6.17 -2.70
CA HIS A 128 2.51 -5.47 -3.92
C HIS A 128 3.36 -6.35 -4.83
N VAL A 129 4.07 -7.32 -4.26
CA VAL A 129 5.02 -8.17 -4.98
C VAL A 129 4.67 -9.64 -4.78
N VAL A 130 4.56 -10.38 -5.86
CA VAL A 130 4.29 -11.83 -5.89
C VAL A 130 5.41 -12.50 -6.66
N ASN A 131 6.11 -13.48 -6.03
CA ASN A 131 7.23 -14.18 -6.62
C ASN A 131 8.34 -13.24 -7.17
N GLY A 132 8.57 -12.10 -6.49
CA GLY A 132 9.57 -11.12 -6.90
C GLY A 132 9.13 -10.16 -8.02
N LEU A 133 7.90 -10.20 -8.47
CA LEU A 133 7.34 -9.35 -9.52
C LEU A 133 6.10 -8.58 -9.02
N ASP A 134 6.02 -7.31 -9.38
CA ASP A 134 4.82 -6.52 -9.14
C ASP A 134 3.81 -6.73 -10.28
N PRO A 135 2.54 -7.06 -9.98
CA PRO A 135 1.48 -7.16 -10.95
C PRO A 135 1.22 -5.91 -11.81
N TYR A 136 1.69 -4.76 -11.36
CA TYR A 136 1.68 -3.52 -12.17
C TYR A 136 2.43 -3.68 -13.49
N TYR A 137 3.51 -4.49 -13.51
CA TYR A 137 4.36 -4.66 -14.69
C TYR A 137 3.91 -5.86 -15.54
N PRO A 138 3.98 -5.74 -16.88
CA PRO A 138 3.59 -6.82 -17.81
C PRO A 138 4.34 -8.13 -17.55
N GLN A 139 5.57 -8.08 -17.05
CA GLN A 139 6.43 -9.25 -16.75
C GLN A 139 5.77 -10.20 -15.76
N TYR A 140 4.97 -9.69 -14.82
CA TYR A 140 4.21 -10.54 -13.91
C TYR A 140 3.25 -11.47 -14.64
N TRP A 141 2.68 -11.01 -15.75
CA TRP A 141 1.64 -11.72 -16.51
C TRP A 141 2.20 -12.65 -17.60
N GLU A 142 3.52 -12.58 -17.87
CA GLU A 142 4.13 -13.40 -18.90
C GLU A 142 4.02 -14.91 -18.62
N GLY A 143 3.60 -15.67 -19.61
CA GLY A 143 3.50 -17.14 -19.55
C GLY A 143 2.36 -17.68 -18.69
N LYS A 144 1.44 -16.84 -18.20
CA LYS A 144 0.29 -17.25 -17.38
C LYS A 144 -1.03 -16.67 -17.90
N SER A 145 -2.12 -17.36 -17.66
CA SER A 145 -3.46 -16.80 -17.88
C SER A 145 -3.78 -15.75 -16.80
N LYS A 146 -4.76 -14.89 -17.11
CA LYS A 146 -5.31 -13.92 -16.15
C LYS A 146 -5.73 -14.60 -14.84
N GLN A 147 -6.46 -15.71 -14.95
CA GLN A 147 -6.95 -16.46 -13.78
C GLN A 147 -5.79 -17.00 -12.93
N GLN A 148 -4.74 -17.52 -13.57
CA GLN A 148 -3.55 -17.98 -12.85
C GLN A 148 -2.87 -16.82 -12.10
N GLY A 149 -2.64 -15.68 -12.77
CA GLY A 149 -2.01 -14.52 -12.13
C GLY A 149 -2.84 -13.98 -10.95
N ILE A 150 -4.15 -13.92 -11.08
CA ILE A 150 -5.03 -13.49 -9.99
C ILE A 150 -5.00 -14.49 -8.82
N MET A 151 -5.01 -15.81 -9.10
CA MET A 151 -4.94 -16.82 -8.05
C MET A 151 -3.60 -16.76 -7.31
N GLU A 152 -2.47 -16.64 -8.03
CA GLU A 152 -1.13 -16.49 -7.43
C GLU A 152 -1.05 -15.30 -6.49
N TYR A 153 -1.72 -14.18 -6.83
CA TYR A 153 -1.78 -13.01 -5.96
C TYR A 153 -2.55 -13.30 -4.67
N TYR A 154 -3.73 -13.94 -4.77
CA TYR A 154 -4.51 -14.29 -3.58
C TYR A 154 -3.82 -15.35 -2.71
N ASP A 155 -3.11 -16.30 -3.33
CA ASP A 155 -2.27 -17.28 -2.59
C ASP A 155 -1.14 -16.57 -1.82
N ALA A 156 -0.47 -15.61 -2.44
CA ALA A 156 0.56 -14.80 -1.80
C ALA A 156 -0.03 -13.94 -0.67
N THR A 157 -1.20 -13.32 -0.90
CA THR A 157 -1.93 -12.57 0.13
C THR A 157 -2.25 -13.42 1.34
N LEU A 158 -2.79 -14.62 1.12
CA LEU A 158 -3.10 -15.57 2.19
C LEU A 158 -1.84 -16.01 2.95
N ALA A 159 -0.75 -16.28 2.23
CA ALA A 159 0.54 -16.64 2.83
C ALA A 159 1.11 -15.50 3.69
N ASN A 160 1.02 -14.25 3.22
CA ASN A 160 1.45 -13.07 3.96
C ASN A 160 0.67 -12.92 5.27
N ILE A 161 -0.66 -13.00 5.23
CA ILE A 161 -1.52 -12.87 6.42
C ILE A 161 -1.29 -14.01 7.44
N ARG A 162 -0.96 -15.21 6.96
CA ARG A 162 -0.61 -16.33 7.84
C ARG A 162 0.73 -16.15 8.55
N LYS A 163 1.64 -15.40 7.92
CA LYS A 163 3.02 -15.26 8.39
C LYS A 163 3.25 -13.99 9.19
N LEU A 164 2.59 -12.90 8.84
CA LEU A 164 2.80 -11.55 9.36
C LEU A 164 1.56 -11.05 10.08
N ASP A 165 1.76 -10.46 11.26
CA ASP A 165 0.70 -9.91 12.12
C ASP A 165 0.96 -8.43 12.50
N CYS A 166 1.98 -7.81 11.93
CA CYS A 166 2.46 -6.47 12.24
C CYS A 166 1.70 -5.37 11.47
N PHE A 167 0.40 -5.49 11.29
CA PHE A 167 -0.45 -4.49 10.63
C PHE A 167 -1.83 -4.42 11.29
N ASP A 168 -2.55 -3.31 11.09
CA ASP A 168 -3.90 -3.08 11.63
C ASP A 168 -4.99 -3.48 10.63
N VAL A 169 -4.82 -3.08 9.37
CA VAL A 169 -5.75 -3.43 8.29
C VAL A 169 -4.99 -3.97 7.08
N TYR A 170 -5.69 -4.80 6.30
CA TYR A 170 -5.18 -5.25 5.00
C TYR A 170 -5.66 -4.30 3.90
N GLY A 171 -4.70 -3.73 3.16
CA GLY A 171 -4.95 -2.80 2.07
C GLY A 171 -5.53 -3.51 0.84
N HIS A 172 -6.28 -2.78 0.04
CA HIS A 172 -6.80 -3.10 -1.30
C HIS A 172 -6.62 -4.57 -1.76
N ILE A 173 -7.35 -5.50 -1.13
CA ILE A 173 -7.28 -6.95 -1.44
C ILE A 173 -7.45 -7.24 -2.94
N ASP A 174 -8.17 -6.38 -3.66
CA ASP A 174 -8.43 -6.50 -5.09
C ASP A 174 -7.43 -5.75 -6.00
N TYR A 175 -6.28 -5.32 -5.45
CA TYR A 175 -5.20 -4.64 -6.17
C TYR A 175 -4.87 -5.31 -7.51
N ILE A 176 -4.79 -6.64 -7.53
CA ILE A 176 -4.48 -7.45 -8.70
C ILE A 176 -5.43 -7.21 -9.89
N VAL A 177 -6.72 -6.93 -9.60
CA VAL A 177 -7.74 -6.74 -10.65
C VAL A 177 -7.51 -5.45 -11.44
N ARG A 178 -6.92 -4.44 -10.78
CA ARG A 178 -6.60 -3.14 -11.39
C ARG A 178 -5.58 -3.28 -12.53
N TYR A 179 -4.61 -4.19 -12.38
CA TYR A 179 -3.49 -4.37 -13.30
C TYR A 179 -3.59 -5.63 -14.17
N ALA A 180 -4.62 -6.44 -13.94
CA ALA A 180 -4.85 -7.63 -14.74
C ALA A 180 -5.06 -7.30 -16.23
N PRO A 181 -4.63 -8.16 -17.17
CA PRO A 181 -4.92 -8.01 -18.58
C PRO A 181 -6.42 -7.81 -18.81
N ASN A 182 -6.77 -6.76 -19.56
CA ASN A 182 -8.15 -6.30 -19.76
C ASN A 182 -8.89 -5.97 -18.44
N GLN A 183 -8.17 -5.68 -17.38
CA GLN A 183 -8.69 -5.26 -16.08
C GLN A 183 -9.90 -6.11 -15.59
N ARG A 184 -11.07 -5.49 -15.40
CA ARG A 184 -12.27 -6.15 -14.90
C ARG A 184 -13.03 -6.98 -15.94
N GLU A 185 -12.66 -6.92 -17.23
CA GLU A 185 -13.32 -7.72 -18.24
C GLU A 185 -13.20 -9.21 -17.91
N ASN A 186 -14.35 -9.91 -17.89
CA ASN A 186 -14.45 -11.33 -17.49
C ASN A 186 -13.86 -11.64 -16.08
N TYR A 187 -13.83 -10.67 -15.18
CA TYR A 187 -13.52 -10.89 -13.76
C TYR A 187 -14.83 -11.03 -12.98
N SER A 188 -14.91 -12.09 -12.18
CA SER A 188 -15.94 -12.25 -11.16
C SER A 188 -15.29 -12.62 -9.85
N ILE A 189 -15.60 -11.89 -8.78
CA ILE A 189 -15.14 -12.21 -7.43
C ILE A 189 -15.60 -13.61 -6.98
N LEU A 190 -16.71 -14.11 -7.58
CA LEU A 190 -17.23 -15.44 -7.26
C LEU A 190 -16.32 -16.57 -7.74
N ASP A 191 -15.49 -16.33 -8.77
CA ASP A 191 -14.52 -17.30 -9.26
C ASP A 191 -13.38 -17.54 -8.27
N TYR A 192 -13.18 -16.62 -7.33
CA TYR A 192 -12.13 -16.64 -6.30
C TYR A 192 -12.73 -16.67 -4.89
N LYS A 193 -14.03 -16.97 -4.78
CA LYS A 193 -14.77 -16.86 -3.51
C LYS A 193 -14.11 -17.64 -2.38
N ASP A 194 -13.68 -18.87 -2.63
CA ASP A 194 -13.18 -19.75 -1.57
C ASP A 194 -11.90 -19.20 -0.93
N ILE A 195 -10.95 -18.71 -1.75
CA ILE A 195 -9.71 -18.12 -1.23
C ILE A 195 -9.95 -16.76 -0.59
N ILE A 196 -10.84 -15.94 -1.14
CA ILE A 196 -11.20 -14.65 -0.55
C ILE A 196 -11.91 -14.86 0.78
N ASP A 197 -12.83 -15.83 0.89
CA ASP A 197 -13.49 -16.19 2.15
C ASP A 197 -12.46 -16.65 3.20
N GLU A 198 -11.41 -17.38 2.79
CA GLU A 198 -10.34 -17.81 3.70
C GLU A 198 -9.50 -16.62 4.18
N ILE A 199 -9.12 -15.71 3.28
CA ILE A 199 -8.44 -14.45 3.61
C ILE A 199 -9.24 -13.66 4.64
N LEU A 200 -10.52 -13.42 4.36
CA LEU A 200 -11.40 -12.64 5.24
C LEU A 200 -11.59 -13.30 6.61
N LYS A 201 -11.76 -14.63 6.65
CA LYS A 201 -11.87 -15.38 7.91
C LYS A 201 -10.61 -15.26 8.76
N LEU A 202 -9.44 -15.35 8.12
CA LEU A 202 -8.16 -15.23 8.81
C LEU A 202 -7.93 -13.81 9.36
N LEU A 203 -8.26 -12.78 8.60
CA LEU A 203 -8.21 -11.38 9.06
C LEU A 203 -9.12 -11.17 10.27
N ILE A 204 -10.37 -11.68 10.23
CA ILE A 204 -11.31 -11.61 11.35
C ILE A 204 -10.77 -12.35 12.58
N GLN A 205 -10.21 -13.55 12.40
CA GLN A 205 -9.63 -14.34 13.50
C GLN A 205 -8.46 -13.63 14.16
N ASN A 206 -7.66 -12.92 13.40
CA ASN A 206 -6.51 -12.15 13.87
C ASN A 206 -6.90 -10.74 14.37
N GLY A 207 -8.19 -10.38 14.34
CA GLY A 207 -8.66 -9.06 14.77
C GLY A 207 -8.22 -7.93 13.84
N LYS A 208 -7.89 -8.23 12.57
CA LYS A 208 -7.46 -7.24 11.57
C LYS A 208 -8.64 -6.70 10.77
N GLY A 209 -8.55 -5.43 10.40
CA GLY A 209 -9.51 -4.79 9.50
C GLY A 209 -9.20 -5.02 8.02
N ILE A 210 -10.08 -4.52 7.17
CA ILE A 210 -9.87 -4.40 5.72
C ILE A 210 -10.08 -2.96 5.30
N GLU A 211 -9.41 -2.56 4.24
CA GLU A 211 -9.57 -1.26 3.61
C GLU A 211 -10.73 -1.28 2.60
N CYS A 212 -11.44 -0.15 2.52
CA CYS A 212 -12.31 0.17 1.39
C CYS A 212 -11.63 1.27 0.55
N ASN A 213 -10.78 0.88 -0.38
CA ASN A 213 -10.07 1.83 -1.25
C ASN A 213 -11.02 2.43 -2.28
N THR A 214 -11.10 3.77 -2.32
CA THR A 214 -12.01 4.50 -3.21
C THR A 214 -11.32 5.16 -4.40
N ALA A 215 -10.01 4.97 -4.58
CA ALA A 215 -9.24 5.56 -5.66
C ALA A 215 -9.75 5.18 -7.06
N ASP A 216 -10.38 4.02 -7.18
CA ASP A 216 -10.90 3.45 -8.45
C ASP A 216 -12.39 3.75 -8.71
N ARG A 217 -12.94 4.80 -8.09
CA ARG A 217 -14.37 5.17 -8.25
C ARG A 217 -14.81 5.43 -9.69
N LYS A 218 -13.91 5.63 -10.64
CA LYS A 218 -14.26 5.83 -12.06
C LYS A 218 -14.76 4.56 -12.76
N SER A 219 -14.62 3.41 -12.12
CA SER A 219 -15.00 2.11 -12.68
C SER A 219 -16.25 1.48 -12.02
N VAL A 220 -16.90 2.19 -11.09
CA VAL A 220 -18.14 1.73 -10.42
C VAL A 220 -19.29 2.64 -10.84
N VAL A 221 -19.69 2.55 -12.09
CA VAL A 221 -21.04 2.90 -12.58
C VAL A 221 -21.42 1.89 -13.64
#